data_8124432d4ee52d4242b57371740ba723
#
_entry.id   8124432d4ee52d4242b57371740ba723
#
_cell.length_a   1.000
_cell.length_b   1.000
_cell.length_c   1.000
_cell.angle_alpha   90.00
_cell.angle_beta   90.00
_cell.angle_gamma   90.00
#
_symmetry.space_group_name_H-M   'P 1'
#
loop_
_entity.id
_entity.type
_entity.pdbx_description
1 polymer ?
#
loop_
_entity_poly.entity_id
_entity_poly.type
_entity_poly.pdbx_seq_one_letter_code
_entity_poly.pdbx_strand_id
1 'polypeptide(L)'
;LLLRRIKRFIEESNLFQPGDRVLVAVSAGLDSVALLDILLELRDHFNLKLFVSHYDHRIRKNSLEDALFVYRLCQEKRLPLFITSAPVPMYAKREGLSLEMAGRELRYRAWYELAKSYDFQKIALAHHLDDLTEEIFMKIIRGTGRRGLAGIPLKREDLIVRPLLFLTKEEIKKYAQEKGLSWRDDPTNEDLRFLRNKVRHVLLPFLAKEFNPNIKEAVRKTAVIIAEEEELIEGLAHEAFNKVKVTIDDDLALKLAELKKLPSVIRRRVYFLAFQEMGLPLFRITSRHIFQIETLLTGKAKGPVCLPGNFCVYRGPGYIRISQRINTGEPVSYTHLRAHETDSY
;
A
#
# COMPACT_ATOMS: atom_id res chain seq x y z
N LEU A 1 3.71 -3.76 30.98
CA LEU A 1 2.35 -4.06 30.50
C LEU A 1 2.26 -4.01 28.95
N LEU A 2 2.84 -2.99 28.31
CA LEU A 2 2.77 -2.79 26.84
C LEU A 2 3.42 -3.95 26.07
N LEU A 3 4.63 -4.37 26.42
CA LEU A 3 5.34 -5.49 25.79
C LEU A 3 4.53 -6.80 25.82
N ARG A 4 3.78 -7.08 26.89
CA ARG A 4 2.88 -8.26 26.95
C ARG A 4 1.73 -8.15 25.94
N ARG A 5 1.16 -6.96 25.76
CA ARG A 5 0.10 -6.72 24.75
C ARG A 5 0.64 -6.91 23.34
N ILE A 6 1.84 -6.37 23.07
CA ILE A 6 2.49 -6.50 21.75
C ILE A 6 2.83 -7.97 21.48
N LYS A 7 3.42 -8.68 22.43
CA LYS A 7 3.74 -10.09 22.33
C LYS A 7 2.49 -10.89 21.95
N ARG A 8 1.40 -10.74 22.71
CA ARG A 8 0.13 -11.41 22.48
C ARG A 8 -0.44 -11.09 21.08
N PHE A 9 -0.39 -9.83 20.68
CA PHE A 9 -0.85 -9.40 19.34
C PHE A 9 -0.04 -10.04 18.22
N ILE A 10 1.28 -10.14 18.36
CA ILE A 10 2.17 -10.81 17.41
C ILE A 10 1.83 -12.29 17.31
N GLU A 11 1.59 -12.97 18.44
CA GLU A 11 1.20 -14.39 18.52
C GLU A 11 -0.16 -14.63 17.86
N GLU A 12 -1.21 -13.91 18.26
CA GLU A 12 -2.57 -14.03 17.74
C GLU A 12 -2.67 -13.73 16.24
N SER A 13 -1.83 -12.80 15.75
CA SER A 13 -1.78 -12.41 14.34
C SER A 13 -0.79 -13.23 13.50
N ASN A 14 -0.05 -14.15 14.10
CA ASN A 14 0.98 -14.95 13.42
C ASN A 14 1.93 -14.09 12.56
N LEU A 15 2.53 -13.02 13.17
CA LEU A 15 3.36 -12.08 12.42
C LEU A 15 4.75 -12.63 12.11
N PHE A 16 5.27 -13.48 12.97
CA PHE A 16 6.59 -14.09 12.84
C PHE A 16 6.54 -15.59 13.06
N GLN A 17 7.50 -16.28 12.45
CA GLN A 17 7.78 -17.70 12.70
C GLN A 17 9.12 -17.83 13.45
N PRO A 18 9.30 -18.86 14.28
CA PRO A 18 10.58 -19.10 14.93
C PRO A 18 11.73 -19.26 13.92
N GLY A 19 12.78 -18.48 14.10
CA GLY A 19 13.94 -18.48 13.21
C GLY A 19 13.91 -17.44 12.09
N ASP A 20 12.81 -16.68 11.96
CA ASP A 20 12.69 -15.63 10.94
C ASP A 20 13.86 -14.64 10.98
N ARG A 21 14.41 -14.35 9.81
CA ARG A 21 15.34 -13.24 9.57
C ARG A 21 14.49 -12.00 9.25
N VAL A 22 14.45 -11.07 10.18
CA VAL A 22 13.58 -9.89 10.13
C VAL A 22 14.39 -8.64 9.81
N LEU A 23 14.05 -7.98 8.70
CA LEU A 23 14.59 -6.67 8.34
C LEU A 23 13.72 -5.58 8.97
N VAL A 24 14.22 -4.87 9.97
CA VAL A 24 13.51 -3.78 10.65
C VAL A 24 13.81 -2.45 9.94
N ALA A 25 12.79 -1.79 9.43
CA ALA A 25 12.94 -0.49 8.78
C ALA A 25 13.03 0.63 9.81
N VAL A 26 14.19 1.29 9.90
CA VAL A 26 14.48 2.34 10.89
C VAL A 26 14.78 3.67 10.19
N SER A 27 13.93 4.67 10.42
CA SER A 27 14.04 6.02 9.85
C SER A 27 14.73 7.05 10.76
N ALA A 28 15.23 6.63 11.92
CA ALA A 28 15.66 7.47 13.05
C ALA A 28 14.52 8.10 13.87
N GLY A 29 13.27 8.11 13.40
CA GLY A 29 12.12 8.67 14.12
C GLY A 29 11.63 7.74 15.24
N LEU A 30 10.89 8.34 16.19
CA LEU A 30 10.34 7.72 17.39
C LEU A 30 9.79 6.30 17.15
N ASP A 31 8.84 6.17 16.21
CA ASP A 31 8.08 4.94 16.02
C ASP A 31 8.99 3.80 15.55
N SER A 32 9.94 4.10 14.67
CA SER A 32 10.87 3.11 14.12
C SER A 32 11.94 2.67 15.13
N VAL A 33 12.39 3.57 15.99
CA VAL A 33 13.33 3.26 17.07
C VAL A 33 12.63 2.42 18.15
N ALA A 34 11.39 2.78 18.50
CA ALA A 34 10.59 2.00 19.44
C ALA A 34 10.29 0.59 18.90
N LEU A 35 9.95 0.46 17.61
CA LEU A 35 9.78 -0.86 16.99
C LEU A 35 11.03 -1.73 17.11
N LEU A 36 12.20 -1.16 16.82
CA LEU A 36 13.46 -1.87 16.91
C LEU A 36 13.72 -2.35 18.34
N ASP A 37 13.55 -1.48 19.34
CA ASP A 37 13.74 -1.82 20.75
C ASP A 37 12.76 -2.91 21.22
N ILE A 38 11.48 -2.79 20.86
CA ILE A 38 10.44 -3.79 21.15
C ILE A 38 10.80 -5.15 20.55
N LEU A 39 11.25 -5.19 19.30
CA LEU A 39 11.63 -6.45 18.65
C LEU A 39 12.92 -7.04 19.26
N LEU A 40 13.84 -6.21 19.75
CA LEU A 40 15.01 -6.68 20.51
C LEU A 40 14.61 -7.33 21.84
N GLU A 41 13.67 -6.74 22.58
CA GLU A 41 13.13 -7.30 23.82
C GLU A 41 12.37 -8.63 23.59
N LEU A 42 11.75 -8.79 22.45
CA LEU A 42 10.97 -9.98 22.09
C LEU A 42 11.77 -10.99 21.24
N ARG A 43 13.00 -10.66 20.87
CA ARG A 43 13.83 -11.44 19.94
C ARG A 43 13.98 -12.89 20.37
N ASP A 44 14.35 -13.13 21.61
CA ASP A 44 14.64 -14.46 22.11
C ASP A 44 13.34 -15.29 22.28
N HIS A 45 12.23 -14.62 22.61
CA HIS A 45 10.94 -15.29 22.74
C HIS A 45 10.45 -15.85 21.39
N PHE A 46 10.61 -15.09 20.31
CA PHE A 46 10.21 -15.52 18.96
C PHE A 46 11.36 -16.16 18.16
N ASN A 47 12.55 -16.30 18.76
CA ASN A 47 13.77 -16.80 18.09
C ASN A 47 14.08 -16.04 16.80
N LEU A 48 14.03 -14.69 16.83
CA LEU A 48 14.23 -13.85 15.64
C LEU A 48 15.70 -13.51 15.41
N LYS A 49 16.08 -13.39 14.13
CA LYS A 49 17.36 -12.82 13.69
C LYS A 49 17.11 -11.43 13.14
N LEU A 50 17.47 -10.39 13.88
CA LEU A 50 17.15 -9.00 13.54
C LEU A 50 18.26 -8.34 12.71
N PHE A 51 17.86 -7.63 11.69
CA PHE A 51 18.68 -6.81 10.81
C PHE A 51 18.00 -5.46 10.64
N VAL A 52 18.77 -4.39 10.45
CA VAL A 52 18.25 -3.04 10.31
C VAL A 52 18.41 -2.54 8.88
N SER A 53 17.37 -1.91 8.34
CA SER A 53 17.43 -1.16 7.09
C SER A 53 17.14 0.31 7.34
N HIS A 54 18.05 1.17 6.89
CA HIS A 54 17.83 2.61 6.79
C HIS A 54 17.75 3.01 5.32
N TYR A 55 16.72 3.78 4.94
CA TYR A 55 16.54 4.28 3.58
C TYR A 55 16.70 5.79 3.55
N ASP A 56 17.76 6.27 2.89
CA ASP A 56 18.02 7.71 2.68
C ASP A 56 17.36 8.19 1.38
N HIS A 57 16.35 9.03 1.51
CA HIS A 57 15.61 9.60 0.38
C HIS A 57 16.39 10.67 -0.40
N ARG A 58 17.51 11.16 0.14
CA ARG A 58 18.31 12.27 -0.41
C ARG A 58 17.48 13.53 -0.74
N ILE A 59 16.44 13.78 0.02
CA ILE A 59 15.57 14.94 -0.16
C ILE A 59 16.07 16.15 0.65
N ARG A 60 16.67 15.88 1.83
CA ARG A 60 17.10 16.89 2.77
C ARG A 60 18.61 16.96 2.89
N LYS A 61 19.14 18.16 3.20
CA LYS A 61 20.58 18.34 3.49
C LYS A 61 21.03 17.54 4.72
N ASN A 62 20.14 17.30 5.68
CA ASN A 62 20.44 16.62 6.95
C ASN A 62 20.14 15.12 6.95
N SER A 63 19.84 14.50 5.80
CA SER A 63 19.56 13.06 5.72
C SER A 63 20.76 12.19 6.16
N LEU A 64 21.98 12.71 6.03
CA LEU A 64 23.18 12.04 6.52
C LEU A 64 23.21 11.91 8.06
N GLU A 65 22.67 12.89 8.78
CA GLU A 65 22.60 12.84 10.25
C GLU A 65 21.68 11.73 10.74
N ASP A 66 20.57 11.48 10.02
CA ASP A 66 19.66 10.39 10.33
C ASP A 66 20.34 9.04 10.09
N ALA A 67 21.07 8.90 8.99
CA ALA A 67 21.87 7.70 8.69
C ALA A 67 22.95 7.46 9.76
N LEU A 68 23.65 8.51 10.20
CA LEU A 68 24.66 8.43 11.25
C LEU A 68 24.05 8.06 12.61
N PHE A 69 22.85 8.57 12.93
CA PHE A 69 22.13 8.20 14.13
C PHE A 69 21.81 6.70 14.12
N VAL A 70 21.21 6.19 13.03
CA VAL A 70 20.90 4.76 12.90
C VAL A 70 22.15 3.89 12.92
N TYR A 71 23.24 4.35 12.29
CA TYR A 71 24.51 3.64 12.34
C TYR A 71 25.04 3.48 13.78
N ARG A 72 25.05 4.56 14.58
CA ARG A 72 25.49 4.53 15.98
C ARG A 72 24.58 3.63 16.81
N LEU A 73 23.26 3.71 16.63
CA LEU A 73 22.29 2.83 17.29
C LEU A 73 22.57 1.35 16.99
N CYS A 74 22.84 1.01 15.71
CA CYS A 74 23.16 -0.35 15.33
C CYS A 74 24.49 -0.84 15.90
N GLN A 75 25.50 0.02 15.98
CA GLN A 75 26.80 -0.31 16.60
C GLN A 75 26.60 -0.61 18.09
N GLU A 76 25.87 0.23 18.81
CA GLU A 76 25.56 0.04 20.23
C GLU A 76 24.83 -1.30 20.47
N LYS A 77 23.81 -1.60 19.65
CA LYS A 77 23.00 -2.81 19.78
C LYS A 77 23.62 -4.04 19.08
N ARG A 78 24.78 -3.91 18.43
CA ARG A 78 25.48 -4.96 17.66
C ARG A 78 24.59 -5.60 16.61
N LEU A 79 23.90 -4.77 15.82
CA LEU A 79 22.99 -5.21 14.77
C LEU A 79 23.59 -4.95 13.36
N PRO A 80 23.42 -5.88 12.42
CA PRO A 80 23.75 -5.64 11.03
C PRO A 80 22.85 -4.54 10.44
N LEU A 81 23.45 -3.60 9.70
CA LEU A 81 22.79 -2.46 9.10
C LEU A 81 22.96 -2.44 7.58
N PHE A 82 21.85 -2.26 6.87
CA PHE A 82 21.78 -1.99 5.44
C PHE A 82 21.35 -0.53 5.22
N ILE A 83 22.19 0.25 4.58
CA ILE A 83 21.85 1.62 4.18
C ILE A 83 21.63 1.62 2.68
N THR A 84 20.43 2.00 2.25
CA THR A 84 20.08 2.15 0.84
C THR A 84 19.67 3.59 0.56
N SER A 85 19.91 4.08 -0.64
CA SER A 85 19.55 5.44 -1.02
C SER A 85 19.17 5.52 -2.50
N ALA A 86 18.29 6.46 -2.85
CA ALA A 86 18.03 6.78 -4.24
C ALA A 86 17.71 8.28 -4.42
N PRO A 87 17.97 8.85 -5.60
CA PRO A 87 17.65 10.23 -5.92
C PRO A 87 16.16 10.38 -6.20
N VAL A 88 15.35 10.37 -5.15
CA VAL A 88 13.86 10.45 -5.23
C VAL A 88 13.36 11.60 -6.11
N PRO A 89 13.92 12.83 -6.06
CA PRO A 89 13.46 13.93 -6.91
C PRO A 89 13.60 13.64 -8.42
N MET A 90 14.70 13.01 -8.83
CA MET A 90 14.93 12.63 -10.23
C MET A 90 13.91 11.57 -10.69
N TYR A 91 13.70 10.56 -9.86
CA TYR A 91 12.73 9.50 -10.14
C TYR A 91 11.31 10.05 -10.22
N ALA A 92 10.91 10.89 -9.27
CA ALA A 92 9.59 11.55 -9.25
C ALA A 92 9.32 12.33 -10.55
N LYS A 93 10.31 13.12 -11.01
CA LYS A 93 10.20 13.90 -12.26
C LYS A 93 10.08 12.99 -13.49
N ARG A 94 10.87 11.93 -13.56
CA ARG A 94 10.85 10.99 -14.69
C ARG A 94 9.54 10.25 -14.82
N GLU A 95 8.99 9.77 -13.69
CA GLU A 95 7.77 8.96 -13.67
C GLU A 95 6.48 9.78 -13.53
N GLY A 96 6.56 11.11 -13.36
CA GLY A 96 5.40 11.98 -13.16
C GLY A 96 4.69 11.72 -11.82
N LEU A 97 5.45 11.36 -10.78
CA LEU A 97 4.95 11.04 -9.45
C LEU A 97 5.16 12.21 -8.47
N SER A 98 4.37 12.24 -7.38
CA SER A 98 4.72 13.08 -6.24
C SER A 98 5.99 12.55 -5.55
N LEU A 99 6.72 13.42 -4.83
CA LEU A 99 7.91 13.02 -4.08
C LEU A 99 7.60 11.92 -3.05
N GLU A 100 6.42 11.97 -2.43
CA GLU A 100 5.97 10.97 -1.47
C GLU A 100 5.76 9.60 -2.14
N MET A 101 5.05 9.57 -3.29
CA MET A 101 4.83 8.33 -4.05
C MET A 101 6.13 7.74 -4.57
N ALA A 102 7.00 8.58 -5.14
CA ALA A 102 8.29 8.16 -5.65
C ALA A 102 9.20 7.59 -4.54
N GLY A 103 9.28 8.28 -3.40
CA GLY A 103 10.04 7.83 -2.25
C GLY A 103 9.50 6.52 -1.65
N ARG A 104 8.18 6.39 -1.60
CA ARG A 104 7.53 5.14 -1.18
C ARG A 104 7.87 3.99 -2.12
N GLU A 105 7.74 4.17 -3.42
CA GLU A 105 7.99 3.12 -4.42
C GLU A 105 9.45 2.65 -4.38
N LEU A 106 10.41 3.59 -4.41
CA LEU A 106 11.83 3.27 -4.38
C LEU A 106 12.24 2.56 -3.09
N ARG A 107 11.68 2.99 -1.95
CA ARG A 107 11.93 2.35 -0.64
C ARG A 107 11.41 0.92 -0.60
N TYR A 108 10.18 0.66 -1.09
CA TYR A 108 9.64 -0.70 -1.15
C TYR A 108 10.47 -1.57 -2.08
N ARG A 109 10.86 -1.07 -3.25
CA ARG A 109 11.75 -1.78 -4.18
C ARG A 109 13.05 -2.19 -3.50
N ALA A 110 13.71 -1.27 -2.80
CA ALA A 110 14.96 -1.57 -2.08
C ALA A 110 14.74 -2.65 -0.99
N TRP A 111 13.64 -2.62 -0.27
CA TRP A 111 13.32 -3.65 0.72
C TRP A 111 13.06 -5.02 0.11
N TYR A 112 12.33 -5.09 -1.02
CA TYR A 112 12.11 -6.35 -1.74
C TYR A 112 13.42 -6.93 -2.30
N GLU A 113 14.29 -6.09 -2.84
CA GLU A 113 15.62 -6.50 -3.32
C GLU A 113 16.50 -7.03 -2.17
N LEU A 114 16.51 -6.35 -1.03
CA LEU A 114 17.22 -6.83 0.16
C LEU A 114 16.65 -8.16 0.67
N ALA A 115 15.32 -8.27 0.74
CA ALA A 115 14.68 -9.51 1.19
C ALA A 115 15.05 -10.69 0.31
N LYS A 116 15.05 -10.50 -1.01
CA LYS A 116 15.43 -11.53 -1.97
C LYS A 116 16.94 -11.87 -1.89
N SER A 117 17.80 -10.86 -1.77
CA SER A 117 19.27 -11.05 -1.81
C SER A 117 19.82 -11.67 -0.52
N TYR A 118 19.20 -11.41 0.62
CA TYR A 118 19.68 -11.82 1.94
C TYR A 118 18.72 -12.81 2.64
N ASP A 119 17.73 -13.31 1.92
CA ASP A 119 16.76 -14.28 2.44
C ASP A 119 16.07 -13.79 3.73
N PHE A 120 15.51 -12.57 3.71
CA PHE A 120 14.67 -12.08 4.79
C PHE A 120 13.25 -12.58 4.64
N GLN A 121 12.73 -13.26 5.68
CA GLN A 121 11.38 -13.78 5.69
C GLN A 121 10.37 -12.68 6.04
N LYS A 122 10.80 -11.65 6.81
CA LYS A 122 9.91 -10.55 7.21
C LYS A 122 10.61 -9.19 7.12
N ILE A 123 9.81 -8.18 6.80
CA ILE A 123 10.19 -6.75 6.86
C ILE A 123 9.24 -6.08 7.84
N ALA A 124 9.75 -5.62 8.98
CA ALA A 124 8.95 -4.99 10.02
C ALA A 124 8.91 -3.47 9.85
N LEU A 125 7.69 -2.91 9.77
CA LEU A 125 7.43 -1.48 9.63
C LEU A 125 6.71 -0.93 10.86
N ALA A 126 7.07 0.29 11.27
CA ALA A 126 6.57 0.94 12.48
C ALA A 126 5.26 1.71 12.29
N HIS A 127 4.40 1.30 11.34
CA HIS A 127 3.06 1.91 11.23
C HIS A 127 2.24 1.60 12.47
N HIS A 128 1.48 2.59 12.93
CA HIS A 128 0.67 2.53 14.14
C HIS A 128 -0.79 2.95 13.87
N LEU A 129 -1.64 2.94 14.90
CA LEU A 129 -3.08 3.20 14.79
C LEU A 129 -3.38 4.59 14.23
N ASP A 130 -2.59 5.60 14.59
CA ASP A 130 -2.77 6.97 14.06
C ASP A 130 -2.51 7.00 12.55
N ASP A 131 -1.47 6.30 12.05
CA ASP A 131 -1.20 6.19 10.61
C ASP A 131 -2.35 5.51 9.86
N LEU A 132 -2.92 4.43 10.44
CA LEU A 132 -4.08 3.74 9.88
C LEU A 132 -5.27 4.70 9.77
N THR A 133 -5.54 5.44 10.83
CA THR A 133 -6.65 6.38 10.90
C THR A 133 -6.47 7.53 9.89
N GLU A 134 -5.29 8.14 9.85
CA GLU A 134 -4.93 9.19 8.89
C GLU A 134 -5.10 8.71 7.44
N GLU A 135 -4.60 7.53 7.13
CA GLU A 135 -4.69 6.95 5.78
C GLU A 135 -6.14 6.74 5.34
N ILE A 136 -7.00 6.25 6.23
CA ILE A 136 -8.42 6.03 5.94
C ILE A 136 -9.11 7.37 5.67
N PHE A 137 -8.92 8.38 6.53
CA PHE A 137 -9.52 9.69 6.30
C PHE A 137 -8.98 10.37 5.03
N MET A 138 -7.69 10.28 4.75
CA MET A 138 -7.15 10.80 3.48
C MET A 138 -7.77 10.12 2.26
N LYS A 139 -8.03 8.82 2.33
CA LYS A 139 -8.69 8.07 1.26
C LYS A 139 -10.16 8.45 1.12
N ILE A 140 -10.89 8.64 2.23
CA ILE A 140 -12.27 9.14 2.21
C ILE A 140 -12.34 10.52 1.54
N ILE A 141 -11.47 11.44 1.93
CA ILE A 141 -11.42 12.81 1.37
C ILE A 141 -11.14 12.80 -0.14
N ARG A 142 -10.31 11.88 -0.62
CA ARG A 142 -9.99 11.75 -2.06
C ARG A 142 -11.01 10.94 -2.85
N GLY A 143 -11.99 10.34 -2.19
CA GLY A 143 -12.89 9.36 -2.77
C GLY A 143 -12.23 7.99 -2.91
N THR A 144 -12.73 7.00 -2.21
CA THR A 144 -12.18 5.64 -2.24
C THR A 144 -13.27 4.60 -2.31
N GLY A 145 -12.93 3.45 -2.92
CA GLY A 145 -13.73 2.25 -2.79
C GLY A 145 -13.42 1.51 -1.49
N ARG A 146 -14.13 0.40 -1.28
CA ARG A 146 -14.06 -0.46 -0.09
C ARG A 146 -12.63 -0.87 0.29
N ARG A 147 -11.81 -1.30 -0.71
CA ARG A 147 -10.41 -1.67 -0.51
C ARG A 147 -9.57 -0.56 0.14
N GLY A 148 -9.90 0.70 -0.14
CA GLY A 148 -9.21 1.82 0.52
C GLY A 148 -9.60 2.00 1.97
N LEU A 149 -10.84 1.67 2.34
CA LEU A 149 -11.34 1.76 3.72
C LEU A 149 -10.77 0.67 4.63
N ALA A 150 -10.26 -0.43 4.09
CA ALA A 150 -9.47 -1.42 4.84
C ALA A 150 -8.15 -0.81 5.38
N GLY A 151 -7.74 0.36 4.90
CA GLY A 151 -6.62 1.13 5.41
C GLY A 151 -5.25 0.53 5.12
N ILE A 152 -4.42 0.44 6.16
CA ILE A 152 -3.08 -0.15 6.11
C ILE A 152 -3.19 -1.60 6.54
N PRO A 153 -2.86 -2.60 5.69
CA PRO A 153 -2.95 -4.00 6.07
C PRO A 153 -1.90 -4.36 7.13
N LEU A 154 -2.26 -5.24 8.05
CA LEU A 154 -1.34 -5.75 9.08
C LEU A 154 -0.18 -6.53 8.47
N LYS A 155 -0.49 -7.34 7.46
CA LYS A 155 0.49 -8.08 6.63
C LYS A 155 0.33 -7.71 5.16
N ARG A 156 1.41 -7.78 4.40
CA ARG A 156 1.37 -7.66 2.95
C ARG A 156 2.30 -8.69 2.31
N GLU A 157 1.76 -9.56 1.45
CA GLU A 157 2.49 -10.59 0.73
C GLU A 157 3.32 -11.51 1.66
N ASP A 158 2.81 -11.75 2.86
CA ASP A 158 3.48 -12.47 3.95
C ASP A 158 4.90 -11.96 4.31
N LEU A 159 5.43 -11.01 3.57
CA LEU A 159 6.77 -10.45 3.75
C LEU A 159 6.75 -9.22 4.68
N ILE A 160 5.81 -8.29 4.49
CA ILE A 160 5.77 -7.04 5.26
C ILE A 160 4.81 -7.19 6.43
N VAL A 161 5.28 -6.86 7.63
CA VAL A 161 4.50 -6.93 8.88
C VAL A 161 4.52 -5.61 9.65
N ARG A 162 3.47 -5.31 10.41
CA ARG A 162 3.31 -4.06 11.17
C ARG A 162 2.93 -4.33 12.62
N PRO A 163 3.91 -4.70 13.47
CA PRO A 163 3.64 -5.14 14.84
C PRO A 163 3.01 -4.08 15.74
N LEU A 164 3.13 -2.79 15.40
CA LEU A 164 2.61 -1.68 16.19
C LEU A 164 1.25 -1.14 15.72
N LEU A 165 0.62 -1.74 14.70
CA LEU A 165 -0.55 -1.17 14.01
C LEU A 165 -1.78 -0.97 14.93
N PHE A 166 -1.83 -1.64 16.06
CA PHE A 166 -2.91 -1.53 17.04
C PHE A 166 -2.63 -0.52 18.17
N LEU A 167 -1.42 0.04 18.23
CA LEU A 167 -1.00 1.00 19.25
C LEU A 167 -1.19 2.43 18.79
N THR A 168 -1.54 3.32 19.73
CA THR A 168 -1.51 4.76 19.50
C THR A 168 -0.08 5.31 19.54
N LYS A 169 0.15 6.44 18.88
CA LYS A 169 1.43 7.15 18.95
C LYS A 169 1.80 7.55 20.38
N GLU A 170 0.81 7.88 21.20
CA GLU A 170 1.02 8.22 22.63
C GLU A 170 1.55 7.02 23.43
N GLU A 171 1.01 5.82 23.21
CA GLU A 171 1.50 4.59 23.85
C GLU A 171 2.95 4.30 23.45
N ILE A 172 3.29 4.46 22.16
CA ILE A 172 4.66 4.28 21.66
C ILE A 172 5.60 5.31 22.27
N LYS A 173 5.18 6.60 22.32
CA LYS A 173 5.98 7.67 22.92
C LYS A 173 6.23 7.42 24.40
N LYS A 174 5.21 7.02 25.13
CA LYS A 174 5.34 6.67 26.55
C LYS A 174 6.33 5.53 26.77
N TYR A 175 6.24 4.48 25.96
CA TYR A 175 7.20 3.37 25.99
C TYR A 175 8.64 3.84 25.75
N ALA A 176 8.86 4.64 24.71
CA ALA A 176 10.18 5.13 24.38
C ALA A 176 10.78 6.01 25.48
N GLN A 177 9.94 6.84 26.15
CA GLN A 177 10.36 7.65 27.30
C GLN A 177 10.70 6.78 28.52
N GLU A 178 9.87 5.79 28.84
CA GLU A 178 10.13 4.85 29.96
C GLU A 178 11.42 4.04 29.76
N LYS A 179 11.78 3.75 28.49
CA LYS A 179 13.01 3.05 28.11
C LYS A 179 14.22 3.97 27.92
N GLY A 180 14.04 5.29 28.01
CA GLY A 180 15.10 6.26 27.78
C GLY A 180 15.66 6.23 26.36
N LEU A 181 14.83 5.87 25.37
CA LEU A 181 15.25 5.82 23.97
C LEU A 181 15.48 7.23 23.40
N SER A 182 16.51 7.37 22.60
CA SER A 182 16.77 8.60 21.84
C SER A 182 16.24 8.42 20.42
N TRP A 183 15.68 9.47 19.84
CA TRP A 183 15.21 9.51 18.46
C TRP A 183 15.41 10.91 17.86
N ARG A 184 15.16 11.06 16.57
CA ARG A 184 15.22 12.36 15.87
C ARG A 184 13.82 12.76 15.41
N ASP A 185 13.44 13.98 15.71
CA ASP A 185 12.16 14.54 15.23
C ASP A 185 12.35 15.17 13.84
N ASP A 186 11.34 14.98 12.99
CA ASP A 186 11.27 15.58 11.68
C ASP A 186 10.45 16.88 11.71
N PRO A 187 11.05 18.05 11.50
CA PRO A 187 10.33 19.33 11.55
C PRO A 187 9.17 19.44 10.55
N THR A 188 9.20 18.64 9.46
CA THR A 188 8.14 18.68 8.45
C THR A 188 6.83 18.01 8.90
N ASN A 189 6.83 17.32 10.04
CA ASN A 189 5.64 16.67 10.58
C ASN A 189 4.55 17.66 11.03
N GLU A 190 4.88 18.95 11.20
CA GLU A 190 3.96 20.01 11.62
C GLU A 190 3.44 20.88 10.46
N ASP A 191 3.96 20.69 9.25
CA ASP A 191 3.62 21.52 8.10
C ASP A 191 2.21 21.22 7.58
N LEU A 192 1.25 22.08 7.89
CA LEU A 192 -0.16 21.97 7.50
C LEU A 192 -0.42 22.10 5.98
N ARG A 193 0.57 22.37 5.15
CA ARG A 193 0.41 22.32 3.69
C ARG A 193 0.15 20.89 3.23
N PHE A 194 0.63 19.90 3.96
CA PHE A 194 0.40 18.48 3.66
C PHE A 194 -0.94 18.00 4.20
N LEU A 195 -1.73 17.33 3.35
CA LEU A 195 -3.05 16.81 3.72
C LEU A 195 -2.98 15.91 4.96
N ARG A 196 -1.95 15.05 5.05
CA ARG A 196 -1.76 14.14 6.18
C ARG A 196 -1.64 14.91 7.50
N ASN A 197 -0.86 15.99 7.52
CA ASN A 197 -0.71 16.83 8.70
C ASN A 197 -2.00 17.58 9.05
N LYS A 198 -2.80 18.02 8.04
CA LYS A 198 -4.14 18.57 8.30
C LYS A 198 -5.07 17.54 8.94
N VAL A 199 -5.06 16.32 8.46
CA VAL A 199 -5.86 15.24 9.07
C VAL A 199 -5.40 14.99 10.51
N ARG A 200 -4.10 14.89 10.75
CA ARG A 200 -3.49 14.61 12.06
C ARG A 200 -3.75 15.72 13.08
N HIS A 201 -3.49 16.98 12.70
CA HIS A 201 -3.47 18.10 13.66
C HIS A 201 -4.77 18.90 13.72
N VAL A 202 -5.67 18.74 12.73
CA VAL A 202 -6.93 19.49 12.67
C VAL A 202 -8.13 18.55 12.72
N LEU A 203 -8.26 17.63 11.74
CA LEU A 203 -9.47 16.84 11.60
C LEU A 203 -9.65 15.83 12.73
N LEU A 204 -8.63 15.02 13.03
CA LEU A 204 -8.73 13.98 14.06
C LEU A 204 -8.93 14.55 15.46
N PRO A 205 -8.22 15.60 15.89
CA PRO A 205 -8.51 16.25 17.17
C PRO A 205 -9.92 16.85 17.24
N PHE A 206 -10.40 17.46 16.15
CA PHE A 206 -11.78 17.96 16.06
C PHE A 206 -12.81 16.84 16.24
N LEU A 207 -12.65 15.74 15.50
CA LEU A 207 -13.55 14.58 15.62
C LEU A 207 -13.50 13.93 17.01
N ALA A 208 -12.31 13.85 17.61
CA ALA A 208 -12.17 13.31 18.95
C ALA A 208 -12.86 14.18 20.01
N LYS A 209 -12.73 15.50 19.88
CA LYS A 209 -13.29 16.45 20.84
C LYS A 209 -14.80 16.60 20.72
N GLU A 210 -15.30 16.78 19.49
CA GLU A 210 -16.69 17.17 19.26
C GLU A 210 -17.64 16.00 19.03
N PHE A 211 -17.12 14.79 18.62
CA PHE A 211 -17.97 13.67 18.24
C PHE A 211 -17.68 12.38 19.02
N ASN A 212 -16.45 11.90 18.98
CA ASN A 212 -16.11 10.62 19.62
C ASN A 212 -14.63 10.61 20.09
N PRO A 213 -14.38 10.69 21.41
CA PRO A 213 -13.03 10.61 21.97
C PRO A 213 -12.26 9.36 21.54
N ASN A 214 -12.96 8.27 21.23
CA ASN A 214 -12.39 7.01 20.78
C ASN A 214 -12.44 6.81 19.26
N ILE A 215 -12.45 7.90 18.48
CA ILE A 215 -12.59 7.84 17.01
C ILE A 215 -11.54 6.93 16.34
N LYS A 216 -10.29 6.94 16.79
CA LYS A 216 -9.22 6.10 16.26
C LYS A 216 -9.55 4.62 16.40
N GLU A 217 -10.02 4.21 17.57
CA GLU A 217 -10.41 2.82 17.83
C GLU A 217 -11.68 2.42 17.06
N ALA A 218 -12.65 3.31 16.92
CA ALA A 218 -13.83 3.08 16.10
C ALA A 218 -13.45 2.84 14.62
N VAL A 219 -12.56 3.67 14.08
CA VAL A 219 -12.02 3.52 12.72
C VAL A 219 -11.25 2.21 12.56
N ARG A 220 -10.42 1.84 13.55
CA ARG A 220 -9.70 0.57 13.55
C ARG A 220 -10.65 -0.63 13.47
N LYS A 221 -11.68 -0.67 14.31
CA LYS A 221 -12.68 -1.76 14.31
C LYS A 221 -13.35 -1.90 12.94
N THR A 222 -13.77 -0.77 12.36
CA THR A 222 -14.37 -0.76 11.02
C THR A 222 -13.39 -1.24 9.96
N ALA A 223 -12.14 -0.80 10.02
CA ALA A 223 -11.11 -1.20 9.06
C ALA A 223 -10.80 -2.71 9.12
N VAL A 224 -10.77 -3.30 10.31
CA VAL A 224 -10.57 -4.75 10.49
C VAL A 224 -11.70 -5.54 9.83
N ILE A 225 -12.95 -5.19 10.10
CA ILE A 225 -14.11 -5.86 9.48
C ILE A 225 -14.04 -5.75 7.95
N ILE A 226 -13.77 -4.54 7.43
CA ILE A 226 -13.64 -4.34 5.99
C ILE A 226 -12.47 -5.14 5.41
N ALA A 227 -11.34 -5.25 6.12
CA ALA A 227 -10.18 -6.01 5.66
C ALA A 227 -10.49 -7.51 5.54
N GLU A 228 -11.17 -8.10 6.53
CA GLU A 228 -11.59 -9.50 6.51
C GLU A 228 -12.55 -9.79 5.35
N GLU A 229 -13.53 -8.90 5.12
CA GLU A 229 -14.46 -9.03 4.01
C GLU A 229 -13.75 -8.84 2.64
N GLU A 230 -12.76 -7.95 2.55
CA GLU A 230 -11.95 -7.76 1.35
C GLU A 230 -11.10 -9.00 1.03
N GLU A 231 -10.54 -9.66 2.03
CA GLU A 231 -9.80 -10.90 1.86
C GLU A 231 -10.66 -12.01 1.25
N LEU A 232 -11.89 -12.16 1.74
CA LEU A 232 -12.87 -13.10 1.16
C LEU A 232 -13.18 -12.76 -0.30
N ILE A 233 -13.48 -11.48 -0.58
CA ILE A 233 -13.79 -11.03 -1.94
C ILE A 233 -12.61 -11.23 -2.89
N GLU A 234 -11.39 -10.97 -2.44
CA GLU A 234 -10.17 -11.19 -3.23
C GLU A 234 -9.95 -12.68 -3.51
N GLY A 235 -10.15 -13.55 -2.50
CA GLY A 235 -10.08 -15.01 -2.69
C GLY A 235 -11.06 -15.51 -3.74
N LEU A 236 -12.33 -15.10 -3.64
CA LEU A 236 -13.36 -15.43 -4.63
C LEU A 236 -13.02 -14.88 -6.03
N ALA A 237 -12.41 -13.70 -6.10
CA ALA A 237 -12.00 -13.11 -7.37
C ALA A 237 -10.84 -13.88 -8.02
N HIS A 238 -9.85 -14.32 -7.24
CA HIS A 238 -8.75 -15.17 -7.74
C HIS A 238 -9.26 -16.51 -8.26
N GLU A 239 -10.16 -17.17 -7.53
CA GLU A 239 -10.79 -18.41 -8.00
C GLU A 239 -11.56 -18.19 -9.31
N ALA A 240 -12.36 -17.13 -9.37
CA ALA A 240 -13.12 -16.79 -10.57
C ALA A 240 -12.18 -16.46 -11.74
N PHE A 241 -11.13 -15.69 -11.50
CA PHE A 241 -10.13 -15.32 -12.52
C PHE A 241 -9.48 -16.57 -13.13
N ASN A 242 -9.03 -17.51 -12.31
CA ASN A 242 -8.44 -18.77 -12.78
C ASN A 242 -9.40 -19.61 -13.63
N LYS A 243 -10.72 -19.54 -13.37
CA LYS A 243 -11.75 -20.24 -14.16
C LYS A 243 -12.06 -19.58 -15.49
N VAL A 244 -12.04 -18.22 -15.53
CA VAL A 244 -12.43 -17.46 -16.74
C VAL A 244 -11.26 -17.14 -17.65
N LYS A 245 -10.03 -17.11 -17.11
CA LYS A 245 -8.81 -16.76 -17.84
C LYS A 245 -8.48 -17.81 -18.90
N VAL A 246 -8.09 -17.33 -20.08
CA VAL A 246 -7.52 -18.12 -21.19
C VAL A 246 -6.49 -17.28 -21.92
N THR A 247 -5.60 -17.92 -22.68
CA THR A 247 -4.67 -17.24 -23.59
C THR A 247 -5.14 -17.45 -25.02
N ILE A 248 -5.18 -16.39 -25.82
CA ILE A 248 -5.55 -16.43 -27.24
C ILE A 248 -4.53 -15.59 -28.01
N ASP A 249 -3.79 -16.20 -28.93
CA ASP A 249 -2.73 -15.54 -29.73
C ASP A 249 -1.78 -14.70 -28.85
N ASP A 250 -1.26 -15.30 -27.77
CA ASP A 250 -0.39 -14.70 -26.75
C ASP A 250 -1.01 -13.58 -25.90
N ASP A 251 -2.26 -13.19 -26.14
CA ASP A 251 -2.98 -12.22 -25.32
C ASP A 251 -3.79 -12.90 -24.21
N LEU A 252 -3.95 -12.18 -23.09
CA LEU A 252 -4.85 -12.57 -22.03
C LEU A 252 -6.31 -12.30 -22.43
N ALA A 253 -7.12 -13.33 -22.33
CA ALA A 253 -8.56 -13.23 -22.61
C ALA A 253 -9.38 -13.81 -21.45
N LEU A 254 -10.63 -13.34 -21.34
CA LEU A 254 -11.59 -13.78 -20.33
C LEU A 254 -12.83 -14.34 -21.02
N LYS A 255 -13.23 -15.58 -20.69
CA LYS A 255 -14.40 -16.24 -21.25
C LYS A 255 -15.67 -15.44 -20.96
N LEU A 256 -16.34 -14.95 -22.02
CA LEU A 256 -17.48 -14.04 -21.94
C LEU A 256 -18.68 -14.67 -21.21
N ALA A 257 -18.99 -15.95 -21.49
CA ALA A 257 -20.12 -16.65 -20.90
C ALA A 257 -19.96 -16.81 -19.38
N GLU A 258 -18.76 -17.19 -18.93
CA GLU A 258 -18.46 -17.37 -17.52
C GLU A 258 -18.35 -16.02 -16.80
N LEU A 259 -17.74 -15.02 -17.43
CA LEU A 259 -17.60 -13.69 -16.88
C LEU A 259 -18.98 -13.03 -16.61
N LYS A 260 -19.96 -13.26 -17.48
CA LYS A 260 -21.34 -12.77 -17.30
C LYS A 260 -22.07 -13.38 -16.12
N LYS A 261 -21.74 -14.60 -15.73
CA LYS A 261 -22.34 -15.30 -14.56
C LYS A 261 -21.83 -14.73 -13.24
N LEU A 262 -20.66 -14.08 -13.22
CA LEU A 262 -20.06 -13.55 -12.01
C LEU A 262 -20.86 -12.36 -11.45
N PRO A 263 -21.02 -12.25 -10.12
CA PRO A 263 -21.48 -11.02 -9.51
C PRO A 263 -20.61 -9.83 -9.92
N SER A 264 -21.21 -8.66 -10.11
CA SER A 264 -20.48 -7.47 -10.60
C SER A 264 -19.28 -7.07 -9.73
N VAL A 265 -19.35 -7.33 -8.41
CA VAL A 265 -18.25 -7.09 -7.47
C VAL A 265 -17.04 -7.96 -7.80
N ILE A 266 -17.26 -9.27 -8.00
CA ILE A 266 -16.19 -10.23 -8.34
C ILE A 266 -15.66 -9.95 -9.73
N ARG A 267 -16.54 -9.71 -10.70
CA ARG A 267 -16.16 -9.41 -12.09
C ARG A 267 -15.23 -8.20 -12.20
N ARG A 268 -15.50 -7.11 -11.47
CA ARG A 268 -14.61 -5.95 -11.43
C ARG A 268 -13.22 -6.30 -10.87
N ARG A 269 -13.15 -7.16 -9.85
CA ARG A 269 -11.87 -7.64 -9.32
C ARG A 269 -11.12 -8.50 -10.35
N VAL A 270 -11.83 -9.34 -11.08
CA VAL A 270 -11.26 -10.15 -12.18
C VAL A 270 -10.62 -9.25 -13.23
N TYR A 271 -11.22 -8.10 -13.58
CA TYR A 271 -10.58 -7.16 -14.49
C TYR A 271 -9.27 -6.62 -13.92
N PHE A 272 -9.23 -6.24 -12.64
CA PHE A 272 -8.01 -5.75 -12.02
C PHE A 272 -6.92 -6.82 -11.95
N LEU A 273 -7.26 -8.08 -11.68
CA LEU A 273 -6.33 -9.20 -11.71
C LEU A 273 -5.76 -9.41 -13.11
N ALA A 274 -6.60 -9.34 -14.13
CA ALA A 274 -6.18 -9.43 -15.52
C ALA A 274 -5.23 -8.27 -15.91
N PHE A 275 -5.53 -7.04 -15.48
CA PHE A 275 -4.67 -5.88 -15.72
C PHE A 275 -3.33 -6.02 -15.01
N GLN A 276 -3.33 -6.51 -13.78
CA GLN A 276 -2.10 -6.75 -13.00
C GLN A 276 -1.21 -7.79 -13.69
N GLU A 277 -1.78 -8.89 -14.17
CA GLU A 277 -1.04 -9.94 -14.88
C GLU A 277 -0.42 -9.42 -16.19
N MET A 278 -1.13 -8.52 -16.88
CA MET A 278 -0.63 -7.87 -18.09
C MET A 278 0.34 -6.70 -17.82
N GLY A 279 0.63 -6.38 -16.54
CA GLY A 279 1.54 -5.29 -16.17
C GLY A 279 0.98 -3.88 -16.36
N LEU A 280 -0.35 -3.70 -16.41
CA LEU A 280 -0.94 -2.37 -16.55
C LEU A 280 -0.71 -1.50 -15.31
N PRO A 281 -0.53 -0.19 -15.47
CA PRO A 281 -0.40 0.76 -14.36
C PRO A 281 -1.76 0.97 -13.67
N LEU A 282 -2.09 0.10 -12.71
CA LEU A 282 -3.40 0.06 -12.05
C LEU A 282 -3.83 1.40 -11.43
N PHE A 283 -2.87 2.22 -10.98
CA PHE A 283 -3.15 3.55 -10.39
C PHE A 283 -3.74 4.55 -11.40
N ARG A 284 -3.65 4.29 -12.71
CA ARG A 284 -4.25 5.09 -13.79
C ARG A 284 -5.61 4.54 -14.24
N ILE A 285 -6.04 3.39 -13.74
CA ILE A 285 -7.35 2.81 -14.08
C ILE A 285 -8.43 3.51 -13.25
N THR A 286 -9.40 4.10 -13.93
CA THR A 286 -10.52 4.82 -13.33
C THR A 286 -11.81 4.00 -13.35
N SER A 287 -12.80 4.42 -12.56
CA SER A 287 -14.16 3.84 -12.60
C SER A 287 -14.80 3.92 -13.99
N ARG A 288 -14.47 4.97 -14.77
CA ARG A 288 -14.93 5.13 -16.16
C ARG A 288 -14.44 3.98 -17.05
N HIS A 289 -13.18 3.59 -16.96
CA HIS A 289 -12.64 2.45 -17.72
C HIS A 289 -13.40 1.16 -17.38
N ILE A 290 -13.64 0.91 -16.09
CA ILE A 290 -14.38 -0.28 -15.65
C ILE A 290 -15.83 -0.24 -16.18
N PHE A 291 -16.49 0.91 -16.09
CA PHE A 291 -17.85 1.07 -16.64
C PHE A 291 -17.91 0.81 -18.15
N GLN A 292 -16.93 1.32 -18.91
CA GLN A 292 -16.84 1.07 -20.36
C GLN A 292 -16.65 -0.43 -20.67
N ILE A 293 -15.84 -1.15 -19.88
CA ILE A 293 -15.69 -2.60 -20.03
C ILE A 293 -16.99 -3.34 -19.70
N GLU A 294 -17.73 -2.92 -18.68
CA GLU A 294 -19.06 -3.49 -18.39
C GLU A 294 -20.05 -3.26 -19.54
N THR A 295 -20.02 -2.09 -20.20
CA THR A 295 -20.86 -1.85 -21.38
C THR A 295 -20.43 -2.68 -22.58
N LEU A 296 -19.13 -2.91 -22.74
CA LEU A 296 -18.57 -3.81 -23.76
C LEU A 296 -19.01 -5.27 -23.50
N LEU A 297 -18.95 -5.72 -22.24
CA LEU A 297 -19.41 -7.06 -21.81
C LEU A 297 -20.87 -7.32 -22.19
N THR A 298 -21.75 -6.34 -21.97
CA THR A 298 -23.18 -6.46 -22.29
C THR A 298 -23.50 -6.34 -23.78
N GLY A 299 -22.53 -5.89 -24.61
CA GLY A 299 -22.74 -5.65 -26.04
C GLY A 299 -23.42 -4.32 -26.36
N LYS A 300 -23.59 -3.44 -25.39
CA LYS A 300 -24.14 -2.09 -25.59
C LYS A 300 -23.11 -1.15 -26.23
N ALA A 301 -21.82 -1.42 -26.07
CA ALA A 301 -20.74 -0.71 -26.75
C ALA A 301 -20.14 -1.58 -27.84
N LYS A 302 -19.75 -0.93 -28.97
CA LYS A 302 -19.00 -1.52 -30.09
C LYS A 302 -17.66 -0.82 -30.15
N GLY A 303 -16.57 -1.57 -30.24
CA GLY A 303 -15.22 -1.05 -30.34
C GLY A 303 -14.40 -1.19 -29.07
N PRO A 304 -13.08 -0.97 -29.14
CA PRO A 304 -12.18 -1.20 -28.03
C PRO A 304 -12.33 -0.15 -26.94
N VAL A 305 -12.12 -0.57 -25.69
CA VAL A 305 -11.90 0.31 -24.56
C VAL A 305 -10.39 0.51 -24.39
N CYS A 306 -9.92 1.74 -24.63
CA CYS A 306 -8.50 2.06 -24.48
C CYS A 306 -8.17 2.30 -23.02
N LEU A 307 -7.07 1.68 -22.56
CA LEU A 307 -6.54 1.77 -21.21
C LEU A 307 -5.16 2.45 -21.21
N PRO A 308 -4.73 3.00 -20.07
CA PRO A 308 -3.38 3.53 -19.89
C PRO A 308 -2.30 2.48 -20.21
N GLY A 309 -1.11 2.93 -20.67
CA GLY A 309 0.01 2.05 -20.97
C GLY A 309 -0.09 1.35 -22.34
N ASN A 310 -0.84 1.93 -23.27
CA ASN A 310 -1.07 1.38 -24.62
C ASN A 310 -1.81 0.03 -24.63
N PHE A 311 -2.67 -0.22 -23.67
CA PHE A 311 -3.52 -1.40 -23.64
C PHE A 311 -4.93 -1.09 -24.19
N CYS A 312 -5.56 -2.11 -24.75
CA CYS A 312 -6.96 -2.04 -25.17
C CYS A 312 -7.70 -3.31 -24.77
N VAL A 313 -8.97 -3.16 -24.46
CA VAL A 313 -9.90 -4.26 -24.20
C VAL A 313 -10.86 -4.38 -25.37
N TYR A 314 -10.92 -5.55 -25.96
CA TYR A 314 -11.77 -5.87 -27.11
C TYR A 314 -12.80 -6.92 -26.73
N ARG A 315 -13.99 -6.84 -27.32
CA ARG A 315 -14.95 -7.95 -27.29
C ARG A 315 -14.87 -8.73 -28.60
N GLY A 316 -14.46 -9.98 -28.49
CA GLY A 316 -14.47 -10.96 -29.57
C GLY A 316 -15.61 -11.97 -29.44
N PRO A 317 -15.70 -12.92 -30.38
CA PRO A 317 -16.60 -14.05 -30.29
C PRO A 317 -16.27 -14.93 -29.07
N GLY A 318 -17.11 -14.88 -28.03
CA GLY A 318 -16.96 -15.68 -26.81
C GLY A 318 -15.96 -15.17 -25.76
N TYR A 319 -15.25 -14.06 -26.00
CA TYR A 319 -14.19 -13.58 -25.11
C TYR A 319 -14.18 -12.05 -24.99
N ILE A 320 -13.63 -11.58 -23.86
CA ILE A 320 -13.07 -10.23 -23.71
C ILE A 320 -11.55 -10.40 -23.69
N ARG A 321 -10.87 -9.76 -24.65
CA ARG A 321 -9.41 -9.84 -24.85
C ARG A 321 -8.74 -8.56 -24.40
N ILE A 322 -7.61 -8.66 -23.73
CA ILE A 322 -6.76 -7.54 -23.31
C ILE A 322 -5.46 -7.66 -24.07
N SER A 323 -5.17 -6.67 -24.93
CA SER A 323 -3.98 -6.65 -25.77
C SER A 323 -3.19 -5.37 -25.56
N GLN A 324 -1.88 -5.47 -25.63
CA GLN A 324 -1.05 -4.29 -25.81
C GLN A 324 -1.14 -3.81 -27.25
N ARG A 325 -1.37 -2.53 -27.48
CA ARG A 325 -1.31 -1.97 -28.84
C ARG A 325 0.12 -2.12 -29.37
N ILE A 326 0.30 -2.94 -30.38
CA ILE A 326 1.47 -2.87 -31.24
C ILE A 326 1.35 -1.54 -31.99
N ASN A 327 2.36 -0.68 -31.94
CA ASN A 327 2.42 0.57 -32.70
C ASN A 327 2.61 0.23 -34.18
N THR A 328 1.58 -0.32 -34.81
CA THR A 328 1.47 -0.36 -36.29
C THR A 328 1.08 1.04 -36.69
N GLY A 329 1.97 1.74 -37.38
CA GLY A 329 1.84 3.17 -37.75
C GLY A 329 0.65 3.53 -38.62
N GLU A 330 -0.51 2.95 -38.42
CA GLU A 330 -1.77 3.34 -39.07
C GLU A 330 -2.53 4.34 -38.21
N PRO A 331 -2.94 5.48 -38.77
CA PRO A 331 -3.69 6.50 -38.05
C PRO A 331 -5.08 5.98 -37.71
N VAL A 332 -5.37 5.83 -36.39
CA VAL A 332 -6.70 5.50 -35.88
C VAL A 332 -7.60 6.74 -36.08
N SER A 333 -8.59 6.65 -36.94
CA SER A 333 -9.65 7.65 -37.08
C SER A 333 -10.40 7.81 -35.76
N TYR A 334 -10.19 8.93 -35.09
CA TYR A 334 -10.96 9.34 -33.91
C TYR A 334 -12.24 9.99 -34.36
N THR A 335 -13.38 9.30 -34.29
CA THR A 335 -14.66 9.96 -34.26
C THR A 335 -14.84 10.65 -32.92
N HIS A 336 -14.57 11.95 -32.87
CA HIS A 336 -14.92 12.82 -31.77
C HIS A 336 -16.45 12.88 -31.65
N LEU A 337 -17.01 12.21 -30.64
CA LEU A 337 -18.32 12.61 -30.14
C LEU A 337 -18.09 13.88 -29.31
N ARG A 338 -18.47 15.03 -29.91
CA ARG A 338 -18.59 16.31 -29.21
C ARG A 338 -19.54 16.09 -28.03
N ALA A 339 -19.08 16.39 -26.82
CA ALA A 339 -19.94 16.59 -25.67
C ALA A 339 -20.78 17.85 -25.97
N HIS A 340 -22.09 17.70 -26.05
CA HIS A 340 -22.99 18.84 -25.94
C HIS A 340 -22.92 19.35 -24.51
N GLU A 341 -22.46 20.58 -24.39
CA GLU A 341 -22.72 21.42 -23.23
C GLU A 341 -24.23 21.48 -23.00
N THR A 342 -24.70 21.10 -21.86
CA THR A 342 -25.96 21.57 -21.32
C THR A 342 -25.66 22.28 -20.03
N ASP A 343 -25.71 23.62 -20.15
CA ASP A 343 -25.90 24.54 -19.03
C ASP A 343 -27.20 24.20 -18.26
N SER A 344 -27.17 24.64 -16.99
CA SER A 344 -28.34 24.96 -16.13
C SER A 344 -28.95 23.85 -15.26
N TYR A 345 -28.73 24.01 -14.05
CA TYR A 345 -29.33 24.11 -12.72
C TYR A 345 -28.59 23.33 -11.65
#